data_acd96de3449a8b8bf991a11f19900aff
#
_entry.id   acd96de3449a8b8bf991a11f19900aff
#
_cell.length_a   1.000
_cell.length_b   1.000
_cell.length_c   1.000
_cell.angle_alpha   90.00
_cell.angle_beta   90.00
_cell.angle_gamma   90.00
#
_symmetry.space_group_name_H-M   'P 1'
#
loop_
_entity.id
_entity.type
_entity.pdbx_description
1 polymer ?
#
loop_
_entity_poly.entity_id
_entity_poly.type
_entity_poly.pdbx_seq_one_letter_code
_entity_poly.pdbx_strand_id
1 'polypeptide(L)'
;MANIGHVKQVIGPVVDVSFSGDGIKLPEIYNALEIKRPNGDVLVLEVQQHLGEDSVRAVAMDSTDGLSRGTEAVDTGAPIAMPIGKGIKGRLFNVVGEAIDGIGNVPKGADARPIHRKPPAYEELSTEEEVLYTGIKVIDLIEPYLKGGKIGLFGGAGVGKTVLIQELINNIAKGYDGISVFAGVGERTREGNDLMREMLEAGIIRYGKDFMHSMEEGGWDLSKVDMKELEESKATFIFGQMNEPPGARARVALSGLTIAEYYRDGDMSDPMGGRDILFFIDNIFRFTQAGSEVSALLGRMPSAVGYQPTLATEMGLMQERITSTKRGSITSVQAVYVPADDLTDPAPATTFAHLDATTVLSRKIAALGIYPAVDPLDSTSRILDPKIIGELHYNTTQRVKNILQRYNELQDIIAILGMEELSDEDKLVVRRARRVQRFLSQPFHVAEQFTGIPGVLVPIEETIRGFNMIIDGEVDQYPEAAFNLKGTIDDVIEAGKKMLAEVG
;
A
#
# COMPACT_ATOMS: atom_id res chain seq x y z
N MET A 1 -25.83 27.97 -17.99
CA MET A 1 -24.71 28.94 -17.96
C MET A 1 -23.66 28.38 -16.99
N ALA A 2 -22.38 28.55 -17.28
CA ALA A 2 -21.33 28.13 -16.37
C ALA A 2 -21.39 28.96 -15.06
N ASN A 3 -21.26 28.35 -13.93
CA ASN A 3 -21.21 29.01 -12.64
C ASN A 3 -19.78 29.53 -12.41
N ILE A 4 -19.58 30.84 -12.61
CA ILE A 4 -18.24 31.45 -12.61
C ILE A 4 -18.09 32.37 -11.40
N GLY A 5 -17.08 32.09 -10.58
CA GLY A 5 -16.63 32.94 -9.51
C GLY A 5 -15.32 33.66 -9.84
N HIS A 6 -14.92 34.55 -8.95
CA HIS A 6 -13.67 35.31 -9.08
C HIS A 6 -12.82 35.18 -7.82
N VAL A 7 -11.53 34.99 -7.99
CA VAL A 7 -10.58 34.92 -6.88
C VAL A 7 -10.61 36.23 -6.08
N LYS A 8 -10.91 36.12 -4.80
CA LYS A 8 -10.98 37.25 -3.86
C LYS A 8 -9.66 37.43 -3.11
N GLN A 9 -9.07 36.29 -2.67
CA GLN A 9 -7.86 36.26 -1.87
C GLN A 9 -7.12 34.94 -2.08
N VAL A 10 -5.78 34.97 -2.00
CA VAL A 10 -4.89 33.82 -2.04
C VAL A 10 -4.03 33.84 -0.77
N ILE A 11 -4.06 32.75 0.00
CA ILE A 11 -3.29 32.58 1.23
C ILE A 11 -2.55 31.24 1.13
N GLY A 12 -1.38 31.24 0.49
CA GLY A 12 -0.66 30.00 0.19
C GLY A 12 -1.56 29.06 -0.66
N PRO A 13 -1.76 27.79 -0.26
CA PRO A 13 -2.60 26.87 -1.00
C PRO A 13 -4.11 27.08 -0.80
N VAL A 14 -4.54 28.03 0.03
CA VAL A 14 -5.95 28.36 0.27
C VAL A 14 -6.36 29.54 -0.59
N VAL A 15 -7.47 29.42 -1.28
CA VAL A 15 -8.00 30.45 -2.20
C VAL A 15 -9.47 30.72 -1.84
N ASP A 16 -9.78 31.99 -1.59
CA ASP A 16 -11.14 32.46 -1.40
C ASP A 16 -11.71 32.95 -2.74
N VAL A 17 -12.87 32.43 -3.13
CA VAL A 17 -13.53 32.71 -4.39
C VAL A 17 -14.93 33.27 -4.14
N SER A 18 -15.26 34.38 -4.76
CA SER A 18 -16.56 35.03 -4.68
C SER A 18 -17.45 34.59 -5.84
N PHE A 19 -18.66 34.18 -5.53
CA PHE A 19 -19.71 33.79 -6.48
C PHE A 19 -20.90 34.77 -6.36
N SER A 20 -20.71 36.01 -6.75
CA SER A 20 -21.70 37.07 -6.66
C SER A 20 -22.29 37.42 -8.04
N GLY A 21 -23.58 37.58 -8.14
CA GLY A 21 -24.30 37.99 -9.37
C GLY A 21 -25.65 37.29 -9.50
N ASP A 22 -26.49 37.84 -10.40
CA ASP A 22 -27.82 37.29 -10.68
C ASP A 22 -27.71 35.90 -11.32
N GLY A 23 -28.33 34.90 -10.67
CA GLY A 23 -28.38 33.52 -11.15
C GLY A 23 -27.14 32.67 -10.84
N ILE A 24 -26.14 33.22 -10.16
CA ILE A 24 -24.95 32.50 -9.70
C ILE A 24 -25.30 31.77 -8.37
N LYS A 25 -24.89 30.52 -8.26
CA LYS A 25 -25.09 29.69 -7.08
C LYS A 25 -23.76 29.47 -6.36
N LEU A 26 -23.82 29.40 -5.04
CA LEU A 26 -22.66 29.01 -4.24
C LEU A 26 -22.33 27.53 -4.52
N PRO A 27 -21.07 27.19 -4.86
CA PRO A 27 -20.66 25.81 -5.07
C PRO A 27 -20.86 24.94 -3.83
N GLU A 28 -21.19 23.68 -4.02
CA GLU A 28 -21.28 22.74 -2.92
C GLU A 28 -19.90 22.41 -2.34
N ILE A 29 -19.87 21.98 -1.09
CA ILE A 29 -18.65 21.50 -0.44
C ILE A 29 -18.11 20.29 -1.22
N TYR A 30 -16.81 20.28 -1.43
CA TYR A 30 -16.02 19.33 -2.25
C TYR A 30 -16.15 19.51 -3.77
N ASN A 31 -16.96 20.43 -4.27
CA ASN A 31 -16.93 20.74 -5.71
C ASN A 31 -15.53 21.18 -6.14
N ALA A 32 -15.14 20.73 -7.33
CA ALA A 32 -13.93 21.18 -7.99
C ALA A 32 -14.17 22.51 -8.71
N LEU A 33 -13.30 23.48 -8.47
CA LEU A 33 -13.25 24.73 -9.22
C LEU A 33 -12.04 24.70 -10.15
N GLU A 34 -12.20 25.09 -11.38
CA GLU A 34 -11.15 25.12 -12.39
C GLU A 34 -10.74 26.56 -12.73
N ILE A 35 -9.44 26.83 -12.64
CA ILE A 35 -8.84 28.11 -13.02
C ILE A 35 -7.86 27.86 -14.17
N LYS A 36 -8.11 28.50 -15.31
CA LYS A 36 -7.18 28.46 -16.45
C LYS A 36 -5.99 29.39 -16.20
N ARG A 37 -4.79 28.83 -16.24
CA ARG A 37 -3.54 29.59 -16.12
C ARG A 37 -3.11 30.18 -17.45
N PRO A 38 -2.27 31.24 -17.44
CA PRO A 38 -1.75 31.85 -18.67
C PRO A 38 -0.96 30.90 -19.58
N ASN A 39 -0.32 29.86 -18.99
CA ASN A 39 0.43 28.82 -19.71
C ASN A 39 -0.47 27.74 -20.36
N GLY A 40 -1.77 27.81 -20.15
CA GLY A 40 -2.74 26.83 -20.65
C GLY A 40 -3.09 25.70 -19.70
N ASP A 41 -2.36 25.55 -18.59
CA ASP A 41 -2.67 24.56 -17.57
C ASP A 41 -3.91 24.93 -16.75
N VAL A 42 -4.54 23.95 -16.15
CA VAL A 42 -5.72 24.13 -15.30
C VAL A 42 -5.32 23.88 -13.84
N LEU A 43 -5.52 24.89 -13.00
CA LEU A 43 -5.43 24.74 -11.55
C LEU A 43 -6.79 24.30 -11.02
N VAL A 44 -6.81 23.18 -10.30
CA VAL A 44 -8.01 22.66 -9.64
C VAL A 44 -7.98 23.04 -8.16
N LEU A 45 -9.09 23.61 -7.68
CA LEU A 45 -9.35 23.88 -6.28
C LEU A 45 -10.50 23.02 -5.79
N GLU A 46 -10.46 22.60 -4.54
CA GLU A 46 -11.57 21.89 -3.89
C GLU A 46 -12.24 22.79 -2.84
N VAL A 47 -13.54 23.01 -2.97
CA VAL A 47 -14.31 23.79 -2.01
C VAL A 47 -14.35 23.11 -0.65
N GLN A 48 -13.91 23.79 0.39
CA GLN A 48 -13.83 23.25 1.75
C GLN A 48 -14.84 23.92 2.71
N GLN A 49 -15.20 25.16 2.45
CA GLN A 49 -15.94 25.95 3.42
C GLN A 49 -16.74 27.07 2.73
N HIS A 50 -17.95 27.32 3.20
CA HIS A 50 -18.70 28.53 2.88
C HIS A 50 -18.37 29.62 3.89
N LEU A 51 -17.97 30.80 3.40
CA LEU A 51 -17.57 31.93 4.24
C LEU A 51 -18.70 32.92 4.52
N GLY A 52 -19.86 32.76 3.89
CA GLY A 52 -20.91 33.78 3.81
C GLY A 52 -20.63 34.80 2.71
N GLU A 53 -21.56 35.76 2.52
CA GLU A 53 -21.43 36.83 1.51
C GLU A 53 -21.04 36.32 0.10
N ASP A 54 -21.67 35.24 -0.34
CA ASP A 54 -21.42 34.60 -1.65
C ASP A 54 -19.97 34.14 -1.89
N SER A 55 -19.23 33.86 -0.83
CA SER A 55 -17.83 33.45 -0.93
C SER A 55 -17.61 32.04 -0.41
N VAL A 56 -16.71 31.30 -1.05
CA VAL A 56 -16.24 29.98 -0.63
C VAL A 56 -14.75 30.02 -0.39
N ARG A 57 -14.28 29.17 0.50
CA ARG A 57 -12.87 28.88 0.73
C ARG A 57 -12.54 27.53 0.14
N ALA A 58 -11.54 27.49 -0.71
CA ALA A 58 -11.09 26.29 -1.41
C ALA A 58 -9.61 26.03 -1.18
N VAL A 59 -9.19 24.78 -1.34
CA VAL A 59 -7.79 24.34 -1.24
C VAL A 59 -7.30 23.92 -2.61
N ALA A 60 -6.13 24.43 -3.00
CA ALA A 60 -5.53 24.13 -4.29
C ALA A 60 -4.88 22.73 -4.29
N MET A 61 -5.03 22.05 -5.42
CA MET A 61 -4.41 20.76 -5.69
C MET A 61 -3.02 20.87 -6.33
N ASP A 62 -2.61 22.07 -6.69
CA ASP A 62 -1.30 22.40 -7.24
C ASP A 62 -0.85 23.78 -6.75
N SER A 63 0.35 24.24 -7.10
CA SER A 63 0.87 25.57 -6.72
C SER A 63 -0.10 26.70 -7.12
N THR A 64 -0.26 27.65 -6.22
CA THR A 64 -1.03 28.88 -6.45
C THR A 64 -0.16 30.04 -6.95
N ASP A 65 1.10 29.78 -7.28
CA ASP A 65 2.03 30.81 -7.74
C ASP A 65 1.52 31.51 -9.00
N GLY A 66 1.56 32.84 -9.00
CA GLY A 66 1.09 33.66 -10.10
C GLY A 66 -0.43 33.84 -10.17
N LEU A 67 -1.19 33.26 -9.25
CA LEU A 67 -2.64 33.45 -9.19
C LEU A 67 -2.98 34.87 -8.69
N SER A 68 -3.75 35.59 -9.48
CA SER A 68 -4.12 36.97 -9.20
C SER A 68 -5.56 37.09 -8.70
N ARG A 69 -5.80 38.13 -7.89
CA ARG A 69 -7.16 38.52 -7.52
C ARG A 69 -7.97 38.90 -8.77
N GLY A 70 -9.22 38.48 -8.82
CA GLY A 70 -10.12 38.72 -9.95
C GLY A 70 -10.05 37.65 -11.06
N THR A 71 -9.14 36.67 -10.96
CA THR A 71 -9.08 35.54 -11.90
C THR A 71 -10.37 34.73 -11.81
N GLU A 72 -10.88 34.31 -12.96
CA GLU A 72 -12.09 33.50 -13.08
C GLU A 72 -11.84 32.09 -12.56
N ALA A 73 -12.78 31.58 -11.76
CA ALA A 73 -12.83 30.20 -11.28
C ALA A 73 -14.18 29.59 -11.66
N VAL A 74 -14.15 28.53 -12.43
CA VAL A 74 -15.35 27.86 -12.94
C VAL A 74 -15.72 26.71 -12.01
N ASP A 75 -16.93 26.73 -11.45
CA ASP A 75 -17.48 25.61 -10.72
C ASP A 75 -17.86 24.50 -11.71
N THR A 76 -17.27 23.30 -11.54
CA THR A 76 -17.59 22.14 -12.37
C THR A 76 -18.93 21.50 -12.03
N GLY A 77 -19.52 21.86 -10.87
CA GLY A 77 -20.74 21.28 -10.34
C GLY A 77 -20.58 19.87 -9.78
N ALA A 78 -19.35 19.38 -9.64
CA ALA A 78 -19.03 18.05 -9.13
C ALA A 78 -17.69 18.03 -8.40
N PRO A 79 -17.44 17.05 -7.51
CA PRO A 79 -16.13 16.83 -6.91
C PRO A 79 -15.07 16.44 -7.95
N ILE A 80 -13.79 16.48 -7.53
CA ILE A 80 -12.68 15.88 -8.28
C ILE A 80 -13.05 14.44 -8.63
N ALA A 81 -12.88 14.05 -9.89
CA ALA A 81 -13.21 12.72 -10.37
C ALA A 81 -12.02 12.07 -11.08
N MET A 82 -11.92 10.75 -10.94
CA MET A 82 -10.89 9.93 -11.57
C MET A 82 -11.41 9.31 -12.87
N PRO A 83 -10.58 9.21 -13.91
CA PRO A 83 -10.93 8.46 -15.11
C PRO A 83 -11.09 6.98 -14.76
N ILE A 84 -11.95 6.29 -15.49
CA ILE A 84 -12.18 4.85 -15.38
C ILE A 84 -12.14 4.21 -16.78
N GLY A 85 -12.16 2.89 -16.82
CA GLY A 85 -12.13 2.12 -18.07
C GLY A 85 -10.79 1.44 -18.33
N LYS A 86 -10.66 0.88 -19.54
CA LYS A 86 -9.47 0.08 -19.89
C LYS A 86 -8.18 0.91 -19.96
N GLY A 87 -8.28 2.16 -20.31
CA GLY A 87 -7.13 3.06 -20.51
C GLY A 87 -6.39 3.49 -19.23
N ILE A 88 -6.82 3.05 -18.04
CA ILE A 88 -6.14 3.40 -16.78
C ILE A 88 -5.10 2.38 -16.32
N LYS A 89 -5.08 1.18 -16.89
CA LYS A 89 -4.11 0.15 -16.53
C LYS A 89 -2.70 0.55 -16.96
N GLY A 90 -1.74 0.31 -16.09
CA GLY A 90 -0.33 0.61 -16.32
C GLY A 90 0.01 2.10 -16.32
N ARG A 91 -0.95 2.96 -16.00
CA ARG A 91 -0.81 4.41 -16.05
C ARG A 91 -0.48 4.99 -14.67
N LEU A 92 0.09 6.19 -14.71
CA LEU A 92 0.41 6.98 -13.54
C LEU A 92 -0.40 8.29 -13.57
N PHE A 93 -1.18 8.52 -12.52
CA PHE A 93 -2.03 9.70 -12.37
C PHE A 93 -1.62 10.61 -11.22
N ASN A 94 -1.98 11.88 -11.32
CA ASN A 94 -1.96 12.80 -10.20
C ASN A 94 -3.30 12.77 -9.41
N VAL A 95 -3.41 13.60 -8.39
CA VAL A 95 -4.58 13.67 -7.50
C VAL A 95 -5.88 14.02 -8.23
N VAL A 96 -5.83 14.80 -9.30
CA VAL A 96 -6.99 15.23 -10.09
C VAL A 96 -7.32 14.31 -11.26
N GLY A 97 -6.61 13.18 -11.38
CA GLY A 97 -6.85 12.19 -12.42
C GLY A 97 -6.28 12.52 -13.79
N GLU A 98 -5.26 13.36 -13.84
CA GLU A 98 -4.48 13.59 -15.06
C GLU A 98 -3.32 12.60 -15.12
N ALA A 99 -3.07 12.04 -16.30
CA ALA A 99 -1.94 11.16 -16.52
C ALA A 99 -0.64 11.96 -16.55
N ILE A 100 0.35 11.55 -15.72
CA ILE A 100 1.65 12.21 -15.56
C ILE A 100 2.82 11.36 -16.03
N ASP A 101 2.55 10.24 -16.69
CA ASP A 101 3.53 9.30 -17.23
C ASP A 101 4.09 9.72 -18.61
N GLY A 102 3.57 10.76 -19.22
CA GLY A 102 4.03 11.24 -20.53
C GLY A 102 3.49 10.47 -21.74
N ILE A 103 2.68 9.44 -21.55
CA ILE A 103 2.11 8.64 -22.65
C ILE A 103 0.91 9.33 -23.32
N GLY A 104 0.37 10.36 -22.68
CA GLY A 104 -0.80 11.11 -23.13
C GLY A 104 -1.98 11.02 -22.16
N ASN A 105 -2.94 11.91 -22.31
CA ASN A 105 -4.08 12.00 -21.42
C ASN A 105 -5.03 10.81 -21.57
N VAL A 106 -5.58 10.38 -20.44
CA VAL A 106 -6.75 9.49 -20.40
C VAL A 106 -7.99 10.37 -20.26
N PRO A 107 -8.89 10.37 -21.25
CA PRO A 107 -10.09 11.21 -21.19
C PRO A 107 -10.96 10.82 -19.99
N LYS A 108 -11.40 11.81 -19.24
CA LYS A 108 -12.47 11.61 -18.26
C LYS A 108 -13.78 11.54 -19.03
N GLY A 109 -14.31 10.32 -19.16
CA GLY A 109 -15.63 10.10 -19.75
C GLY A 109 -16.75 10.60 -18.84
N ALA A 110 -17.99 10.50 -19.33
CA ALA A 110 -19.19 10.82 -18.55
C ALA A 110 -19.31 9.98 -17.25
N ASP A 111 -18.63 8.83 -17.25
CA ASP A 111 -18.64 7.86 -16.14
C ASP A 111 -17.49 8.05 -15.14
N ALA A 112 -16.72 9.14 -15.25
CA ALA A 112 -15.66 9.45 -14.30
C ALA A 112 -16.18 9.42 -12.86
N ARG A 113 -15.43 8.78 -11.95
CA ARG A 113 -15.89 8.55 -10.57
C ARG A 113 -15.35 9.61 -9.63
N PRO A 114 -16.23 10.28 -8.84
CA PRO A 114 -15.79 11.25 -7.84
C PRO A 114 -14.99 10.59 -6.72
N ILE A 115 -13.99 11.31 -6.23
CA ILE A 115 -13.13 10.81 -5.13
C ILE A 115 -13.85 10.81 -3.76
N HIS A 116 -14.82 11.69 -3.57
CA HIS A 116 -15.68 11.71 -2.39
C HIS A 116 -16.90 10.83 -2.62
N ARG A 117 -16.87 9.64 -2.03
CA ARG A 117 -17.91 8.63 -2.13
C ARG A 117 -18.24 8.07 -0.76
N LYS A 118 -19.45 7.59 -0.60
CA LYS A 118 -19.87 6.84 0.59
C LYS A 118 -19.31 5.42 0.53
N PRO A 119 -19.04 4.79 1.69
CA PRO A 119 -18.79 3.36 1.75
C PRO A 119 -19.89 2.54 1.09
N PRO A 120 -19.62 1.30 0.66
CA PRO A 120 -20.64 0.39 0.17
C PRO A 120 -21.78 0.22 1.16
N ALA A 121 -23.00 0.09 0.66
CA ALA A 121 -24.17 -0.18 1.50
C ALA A 121 -24.06 -1.58 2.15
N TYR A 122 -24.70 -1.74 3.31
CA TYR A 122 -24.67 -3.02 4.04
C TYR A 122 -25.09 -4.22 3.17
N GLU A 123 -26.03 -4.01 2.28
CA GLU A 123 -26.54 -5.03 1.35
C GLU A 123 -25.51 -5.47 0.30
N GLU A 124 -24.53 -4.64 0.01
CA GLU A 124 -23.46 -4.89 -0.96
C GLU A 124 -22.26 -5.62 -0.35
N LEU A 125 -22.14 -5.60 0.98
CA LEU A 125 -21.03 -6.21 1.68
C LEU A 125 -21.02 -7.74 1.59
N SER A 126 -19.83 -8.31 1.48
CA SER A 126 -19.61 -9.74 1.72
C SER A 126 -19.33 -9.97 3.20
N THR A 127 -19.93 -10.99 3.77
CA THR A 127 -19.72 -11.41 5.17
C THR A 127 -18.77 -12.61 5.28
N GLU A 128 -18.25 -13.09 4.16
CA GLU A 128 -17.31 -14.21 4.14
C GLU A 128 -15.93 -13.77 4.59
N GLU A 129 -15.35 -14.49 5.54
CA GLU A 129 -13.97 -14.29 5.99
C GLU A 129 -13.06 -15.26 5.26
N GLU A 130 -12.37 -14.78 4.23
CA GLU A 130 -11.43 -15.53 3.43
C GLU A 130 -10.00 -15.06 3.67
N VAL A 131 -9.06 -16.00 3.62
CA VAL A 131 -7.62 -15.69 3.70
C VAL A 131 -7.12 -15.30 2.31
N LEU A 132 -6.39 -14.19 2.23
CA LEU A 132 -5.60 -13.83 1.05
C LEU A 132 -4.19 -14.41 1.22
N TYR A 133 -3.89 -15.51 0.56
CA TYR A 133 -2.55 -16.09 0.58
C TYR A 133 -1.60 -15.31 -0.32
N THR A 134 -0.51 -14.84 0.27
CA THR A 134 0.48 -14.00 -0.41
C THR A 134 1.59 -14.80 -1.10
N GLY A 135 1.74 -16.08 -0.75
CA GLY A 135 2.86 -16.92 -1.17
C GLY A 135 4.16 -16.62 -0.42
N ILE A 136 4.11 -15.78 0.63
CA ILE A 136 5.23 -15.44 1.50
C ILE A 136 5.05 -16.18 2.81
N LYS A 137 5.94 -17.13 3.10
CA LYS A 137 5.81 -18.04 4.27
C LYS A 137 5.53 -17.35 5.58
N VAL A 138 6.31 -16.33 5.91
CA VAL A 138 6.18 -15.66 7.21
C VAL A 138 4.85 -14.92 7.35
N ILE A 139 4.36 -14.31 6.29
CA ILE A 139 3.06 -13.62 6.30
C ILE A 139 1.94 -14.67 6.42
N ASP A 140 1.89 -15.61 5.51
CA ASP A 140 0.79 -16.56 5.41
C ASP A 140 0.67 -17.45 6.66
N LEU A 141 1.80 -17.80 7.29
CA LEU A 141 1.81 -18.61 8.51
C LEU A 141 1.47 -17.80 9.77
N ILE A 142 2.17 -16.69 9.98
CA ILE A 142 2.19 -15.96 11.27
C ILE A 142 1.08 -14.92 11.36
N GLU A 143 0.81 -14.24 10.25
CA GLU A 143 -0.11 -13.10 10.18
C GLU A 143 -0.96 -13.11 8.92
N PRO A 144 -1.73 -14.17 8.68
CA PRO A 144 -2.49 -14.32 7.45
C PRO A 144 -3.37 -13.09 7.18
N TYR A 145 -3.40 -12.63 5.95
CA TYR A 145 -4.17 -11.45 5.55
C TYR A 145 -5.63 -11.81 5.29
N LEU A 146 -6.52 -11.01 5.85
CA LEU A 146 -7.95 -11.09 5.52
C LEU A 146 -8.18 -10.49 4.14
N LYS A 147 -8.82 -11.22 3.25
CA LYS A 147 -9.31 -10.70 1.97
C LYS A 147 -10.34 -9.60 2.21
N GLY A 148 -10.10 -8.42 1.67
CA GLY A 148 -10.89 -7.23 1.99
C GLY A 148 -10.53 -6.56 3.32
N GLY A 149 -9.46 -7.03 3.97
CA GLY A 149 -8.95 -6.47 5.23
C GLY A 149 -7.97 -5.32 5.02
N LYS A 150 -7.59 -4.72 6.14
CA LYS A 150 -6.68 -3.59 6.23
C LYS A 150 -5.44 -4.01 6.98
N ILE A 151 -4.29 -3.98 6.30
CA ILE A 151 -3.01 -4.40 6.85
C ILE A 151 -2.12 -3.18 7.07
N GLY A 152 -1.62 -3.00 8.27
CA GLY A 152 -0.60 -2.01 8.58
C GLY A 152 0.79 -2.59 8.40
N LEU A 153 1.63 -1.91 7.62
CA LEU A 153 3.02 -2.27 7.41
C LEU A 153 3.92 -1.30 8.17
N PHE A 154 4.56 -1.80 9.21
CA PHE A 154 5.45 -1.03 10.08
C PHE A 154 6.90 -1.41 9.82
N GLY A 155 7.77 -0.42 9.84
CA GLY A 155 9.20 -0.65 9.73
C GLY A 155 9.97 0.64 9.51
N GLY A 156 11.17 0.69 10.07
CA GLY A 156 12.09 1.79 9.85
C GLY A 156 12.68 1.80 8.44
N ALA A 157 13.58 2.74 8.17
CA ALA A 157 14.29 2.77 6.90
C ALA A 157 15.24 1.57 6.75
N GLY A 158 15.37 1.03 5.53
CA GLY A 158 16.33 0.00 5.20
C GLY A 158 15.99 -1.43 5.62
N VAL A 159 14.73 -1.69 6.01
CA VAL A 159 14.29 -3.06 6.41
C VAL A 159 13.60 -3.84 5.29
N GLY A 160 13.59 -3.31 4.06
CA GLY A 160 13.01 -3.98 2.89
C GLY A 160 11.51 -3.77 2.70
N LYS A 161 10.93 -2.69 3.25
CA LYS A 161 9.50 -2.37 3.09
C LYS A 161 9.06 -2.30 1.63
N THR A 162 9.78 -1.54 0.81
CA THR A 162 9.46 -1.37 -0.62
C THR A 162 9.57 -2.69 -1.37
N VAL A 163 10.61 -3.49 -1.10
CA VAL A 163 10.81 -4.80 -1.73
C VAL A 163 9.67 -5.76 -1.38
N LEU A 164 9.18 -5.71 -0.14
CA LEU A 164 8.02 -6.52 0.27
C LEU A 164 6.74 -6.09 -0.46
N ILE A 165 6.50 -4.80 -0.59
CA ILE A 165 5.35 -4.26 -1.36
C ILE A 165 5.42 -4.73 -2.81
N GLN A 166 6.57 -4.64 -3.43
CA GLN A 166 6.78 -5.09 -4.81
C GLN A 166 6.52 -6.59 -4.98
N GLU A 167 7.00 -7.41 -4.05
CA GLU A 167 6.76 -8.85 -4.09
C GLU A 167 5.29 -9.19 -3.91
N LEU A 168 4.57 -8.48 -3.03
CA LEU A 168 3.12 -8.63 -2.88
C LEU A 168 2.39 -8.29 -4.19
N ILE A 169 2.74 -7.19 -4.84
CA ILE A 169 2.17 -6.81 -6.15
C ILE A 169 2.45 -7.91 -7.19
N ASN A 170 3.69 -8.36 -7.26
CA ASN A 170 4.09 -9.41 -8.20
C ASN A 170 3.34 -10.73 -7.96
N ASN A 171 3.22 -11.16 -6.71
CA ASN A 171 2.59 -12.42 -6.38
C ASN A 171 1.07 -12.38 -6.62
N ILE A 172 0.41 -11.26 -6.34
CA ILE A 172 -1.02 -11.08 -6.64
C ILE A 172 -1.25 -11.04 -8.15
N ALA A 173 -0.40 -10.36 -8.91
CA ALA A 173 -0.51 -10.31 -10.36
C ALA A 173 -0.32 -11.68 -11.03
N LYS A 174 0.64 -12.47 -10.57
CA LYS A 174 0.98 -13.78 -11.14
C LYS A 174 0.15 -14.93 -10.58
N GLY A 175 -0.14 -14.89 -9.28
CA GLY A 175 -0.86 -15.97 -8.60
C GLY A 175 -2.39 -15.92 -8.74
N TYR A 176 -2.95 -14.74 -8.84
CA TYR A 176 -4.41 -14.53 -8.81
C TYR A 176 -4.96 -13.77 -10.02
N ASP A 177 -4.13 -13.44 -10.99
CA ASP A 177 -4.50 -12.51 -12.09
C ASP A 177 -5.08 -11.18 -11.58
N GLY A 178 -4.69 -10.81 -10.36
CA GLY A 178 -5.17 -9.65 -9.66
C GLY A 178 -4.56 -8.34 -10.15
N ILE A 179 -5.26 -7.24 -9.89
CA ILE A 179 -4.80 -5.89 -10.19
C ILE A 179 -4.44 -5.20 -8.88
N SER A 180 -3.35 -4.46 -8.89
CA SER A 180 -2.92 -3.62 -7.76
C SER A 180 -3.08 -2.15 -8.09
N VAL A 181 -3.44 -1.37 -7.07
CA VAL A 181 -3.47 0.09 -7.15
C VAL A 181 -2.53 0.63 -6.08
N PHE A 182 -1.63 1.52 -6.45
CA PHE A 182 -0.66 2.10 -5.54
C PHE A 182 -0.89 3.61 -5.43
N ALA A 183 -1.13 4.08 -4.21
CA ALA A 183 -1.22 5.49 -3.87
C ALA A 183 0.04 5.95 -3.12
N GLY A 184 0.88 6.74 -3.78
CA GLY A 184 2.03 7.38 -3.17
C GLY A 184 1.62 8.69 -2.51
N VAL A 185 1.64 8.74 -1.19
CA VAL A 185 1.15 9.85 -0.38
C VAL A 185 2.30 10.53 0.36
N GLY A 186 2.73 11.67 -0.12
CA GLY A 186 3.74 12.48 0.55
C GLY A 186 5.13 11.84 0.65
N GLU A 187 5.43 10.85 -0.19
CA GLU A 187 6.74 10.20 -0.26
C GLU A 187 7.68 10.90 -1.25
N ARG A 188 8.92 10.47 -1.32
CA ARG A 188 9.91 11.06 -2.22
C ARG A 188 9.60 10.70 -3.67
N THR A 189 9.62 11.66 -4.56
CA THR A 189 9.40 11.46 -6.00
C THR A 189 10.35 10.41 -6.60
N ARG A 190 11.60 10.38 -6.14
CA ARG A 190 12.59 9.40 -6.57
C ARG A 190 12.12 7.96 -6.27
N GLU A 191 11.64 7.71 -5.06
CA GLU A 191 11.16 6.37 -4.65
C GLU A 191 9.96 5.91 -5.50
N GLY A 192 9.08 6.85 -5.84
CA GLY A 192 7.97 6.57 -6.75
C GLY A 192 8.43 6.22 -8.17
N ASN A 193 9.43 6.92 -8.68
CA ASN A 193 10.00 6.64 -10.00
C ASN A 193 10.74 5.30 -10.02
N ASP A 194 11.51 5.00 -8.97
CA ASP A 194 12.20 3.73 -8.82
C ASP A 194 11.19 2.57 -8.80
N LEU A 195 10.09 2.70 -8.04
CA LEU A 195 9.01 1.72 -7.99
C LEU A 195 8.38 1.48 -9.37
N MET A 196 8.09 2.55 -10.12
CA MET A 196 7.52 2.44 -11.47
C MET A 196 8.45 1.69 -12.42
N ARG A 197 9.74 1.98 -12.37
CA ARG A 197 10.76 1.32 -13.18
C ARG A 197 10.88 -0.18 -12.83
N GLU A 198 10.90 -0.50 -11.57
CA GLU A 198 10.97 -1.88 -11.08
C GLU A 198 9.72 -2.68 -11.46
N MET A 199 8.55 -2.05 -11.50
CA MET A 199 7.32 -2.70 -11.99
C MET A 199 7.34 -2.96 -13.49
N LEU A 200 8.01 -2.12 -14.28
CA LEU A 200 8.28 -2.36 -15.69
C LEU A 200 9.24 -3.55 -15.88
N GLU A 201 10.35 -3.59 -15.13
CA GLU A 201 11.32 -4.66 -15.15
C GLU A 201 10.72 -6.02 -14.71
N ALA A 202 9.81 -6.01 -13.75
CA ALA A 202 9.09 -7.19 -13.29
C ALA A 202 7.96 -7.64 -14.27
N GLY A 203 7.65 -6.85 -15.30
CA GLY A 203 6.58 -7.14 -16.27
C GLY A 203 5.16 -6.99 -15.71
N ILE A 204 5.00 -6.30 -14.57
CA ILE A 204 3.71 -5.96 -13.98
C ILE A 204 3.06 -4.82 -14.77
N ILE A 205 3.86 -3.83 -15.14
CA ILE A 205 3.52 -2.81 -16.13
C ILE A 205 4.15 -3.21 -17.45
N ARG A 206 3.38 -3.15 -18.52
CA ARG A 206 3.81 -3.61 -19.85
C ARG A 206 3.79 -2.46 -20.84
N TYR A 207 4.97 -1.97 -21.18
CA TYR A 207 5.14 -0.93 -22.21
C TYR A 207 5.50 -1.50 -23.58
N GLY A 208 5.66 -2.82 -23.68
CA GLY A 208 6.04 -3.51 -24.91
C GLY A 208 7.54 -3.68 -25.08
N LYS A 209 7.92 -4.60 -25.98
CA LYS A 209 9.32 -5.02 -26.16
C LYS A 209 10.23 -3.91 -26.66
N ASP A 210 9.73 -3.07 -27.56
CA ASP A 210 10.53 -1.98 -28.16
C ASP A 210 10.88 -0.91 -27.12
N PHE A 211 9.96 -0.62 -26.19
CA PHE A 211 10.23 0.27 -25.08
C PHE A 211 11.26 -0.35 -24.13
N MET A 212 11.07 -1.62 -23.74
CA MET A 212 11.98 -2.31 -22.83
C MET A 212 13.40 -2.38 -23.38
N HIS A 213 13.56 -2.64 -24.67
CA HIS A 213 14.87 -2.61 -25.32
C HIS A 213 15.52 -1.22 -25.26
N SER A 214 14.72 -0.16 -25.50
CA SER A 214 15.21 1.22 -25.35
C SER A 214 15.65 1.52 -23.91
N MET A 215 14.92 1.02 -22.92
CA MET A 215 15.24 1.20 -21.50
C MET A 215 16.54 0.46 -21.11
N GLU A 216 16.77 -0.73 -21.62
CA GLU A 216 18.02 -1.50 -21.42
C GLU A 216 19.24 -0.78 -22.02
N GLU A 217 19.08 -0.07 -23.12
CA GLU A 217 20.11 0.77 -23.75
C GLU A 217 20.31 2.12 -23.02
N GLY A 218 19.61 2.36 -21.90
CA GLY A 218 19.70 3.58 -21.11
C GLY A 218 18.82 4.73 -21.62
N GLY A 219 17.91 4.47 -22.55
CA GLY A 219 16.91 5.41 -23.05
C GLY A 219 15.58 5.33 -22.29
N TRP A 220 14.72 6.31 -22.54
CA TRP A 220 13.34 6.35 -22.05
C TRP A 220 12.44 6.92 -23.16
N ASP A 221 12.21 6.11 -24.19
CA ASP A 221 11.50 6.55 -25.40
C ASP A 221 10.03 6.13 -25.35
N LEU A 222 9.18 7.05 -24.84
CA LEU A 222 7.75 6.83 -24.70
C LEU A 222 7.01 6.65 -26.04
N SER A 223 7.62 7.04 -27.17
CA SER A 223 7.02 6.81 -28.48
C SER A 223 6.97 5.33 -28.88
N LYS A 224 7.73 4.50 -28.21
CA LYS A 224 7.80 3.04 -28.40
C LYS A 224 6.84 2.23 -27.52
N VAL A 225 6.02 2.90 -26.73
CA VAL A 225 5.03 2.23 -25.87
C VAL A 225 3.94 1.58 -26.71
N ASP A 226 3.73 0.28 -26.52
CA ASP A 226 2.64 -0.45 -27.16
C ASP A 226 1.37 -0.34 -26.31
N MET A 227 0.38 0.38 -26.81
CA MET A 227 -0.88 0.62 -26.09
C MET A 227 -1.71 -0.64 -25.83
N LYS A 228 -1.54 -1.69 -26.64
CA LYS A 228 -2.23 -2.98 -26.43
C LYS A 228 -1.59 -3.75 -25.27
N GLU A 229 -0.27 -3.78 -25.23
CA GLU A 229 0.45 -4.39 -24.11
C GLU A 229 0.22 -3.62 -22.81
N LEU A 230 0.10 -2.28 -22.89
CA LEU A 230 -0.21 -1.45 -21.74
C LEU A 230 -1.55 -1.82 -21.08
N GLU A 231 -2.58 -2.13 -21.86
CA GLU A 231 -3.89 -2.59 -21.36
C GLU A 231 -3.83 -3.93 -20.61
N GLU A 232 -2.78 -4.72 -20.82
CA GLU A 232 -2.54 -5.98 -20.10
C GLU A 232 -1.79 -5.79 -18.78
N SER A 233 -1.40 -4.57 -18.44
CA SER A 233 -0.74 -4.23 -17.17
C SER A 233 -1.61 -4.58 -15.96
N LYS A 234 -0.95 -4.91 -14.85
CA LYS A 234 -1.59 -5.38 -13.61
C LYS A 234 -1.50 -4.38 -12.45
N ALA A 235 -1.10 -3.16 -12.72
CA ALA A 235 -1.02 -2.10 -11.71
C ALA A 235 -1.41 -0.75 -12.27
N THR A 236 -1.93 0.13 -11.40
CA THR A 236 -2.19 1.55 -11.66
C THR A 236 -1.63 2.36 -10.51
N PHE A 237 -0.99 3.49 -10.82
CA PHE A 237 -0.31 4.34 -9.85
C PHE A 237 -0.95 5.71 -9.76
N ILE A 238 -1.05 6.24 -8.56
CA ILE A 238 -1.52 7.59 -8.29
C ILE A 238 -0.54 8.24 -7.31
N PHE A 239 0.10 9.34 -7.71
CA PHE A 239 1.09 10.01 -6.91
C PHE A 239 0.64 11.41 -6.48
N GLY A 240 0.81 11.70 -5.19
CA GLY A 240 0.76 13.01 -4.57
C GLY A 240 1.94 13.11 -3.62
N GLN A 241 3.13 13.39 -4.18
CA GLN A 241 4.41 13.28 -3.50
C GLN A 241 4.69 14.49 -2.58
N MET A 242 5.82 14.45 -1.86
CA MET A 242 6.14 15.44 -0.81
C MET A 242 6.34 16.87 -1.34
N ASN A 243 6.63 17.03 -2.63
CA ASN A 243 6.77 18.34 -3.27
C ASN A 243 5.43 18.99 -3.63
N GLU A 244 4.33 18.25 -3.55
CA GLU A 244 3.00 18.76 -3.86
C GLU A 244 2.37 19.46 -2.65
N PRO A 245 1.42 20.40 -2.89
CA PRO A 245 0.75 21.12 -1.80
C PRO A 245 -0.08 20.19 -0.91
N PRO A 246 -0.42 20.62 0.31
CA PRO A 246 -1.15 19.79 1.27
C PRO A 246 -2.52 19.34 0.77
N GLY A 247 -3.18 20.11 -0.08
CA GLY A 247 -4.45 19.71 -0.70
C GLY A 247 -4.32 18.43 -1.52
N ALA A 248 -3.31 18.35 -2.39
CA ALA A 248 -3.02 17.17 -3.19
C ALA A 248 -2.68 15.97 -2.30
N ARG A 249 -1.78 16.13 -1.35
CA ARG A 249 -1.37 15.05 -0.42
C ARG A 249 -2.52 14.54 0.45
N ALA A 250 -3.48 15.39 0.79
CA ALA A 250 -4.66 15.03 1.57
C ALA A 250 -5.72 14.28 0.74
N ARG A 251 -5.66 14.30 -0.58
CA ARG A 251 -6.68 13.71 -1.47
C ARG A 251 -6.18 12.55 -2.31
N VAL A 252 -4.89 12.42 -2.53
CA VAL A 252 -4.33 11.39 -3.43
C VAL A 252 -4.69 9.96 -3.00
N ALA A 253 -4.76 9.66 -1.71
CA ALA A 253 -5.21 8.36 -1.23
C ALA A 253 -6.67 8.07 -1.63
N LEU A 254 -7.54 9.10 -1.59
CA LEU A 254 -8.92 8.98 -2.05
C LEU A 254 -9.01 8.77 -3.57
N SER A 255 -8.14 9.43 -4.33
CA SER A 255 -8.03 9.25 -5.77
C SER A 255 -7.65 7.81 -6.12
N GLY A 256 -6.64 7.26 -5.44
CA GLY A 256 -6.23 5.86 -5.58
C GLY A 256 -7.33 4.88 -5.20
N LEU A 257 -7.99 5.13 -4.07
CA LEU A 257 -9.09 4.30 -3.59
C LEU A 257 -10.27 4.29 -4.58
N THR A 258 -10.56 5.41 -5.23
CA THR A 258 -11.62 5.50 -6.24
C THR A 258 -11.34 4.61 -7.45
N ILE A 259 -10.08 4.53 -7.88
CA ILE A 259 -9.66 3.59 -8.95
C ILE A 259 -9.74 2.14 -8.46
N ALA A 260 -9.31 1.87 -7.22
CA ALA A 260 -9.44 0.54 -6.64
C ALA A 260 -10.90 0.08 -6.54
N GLU A 261 -11.81 0.96 -6.16
CA GLU A 261 -13.25 0.70 -6.14
C GLU A 261 -13.81 0.41 -7.53
N TYR A 262 -13.33 1.11 -8.56
CA TYR A 262 -13.73 0.80 -9.93
C TYR A 262 -13.37 -0.64 -10.32
N TYR A 263 -12.16 -1.08 -10.02
CA TYR A 263 -11.76 -2.46 -10.30
C TYR A 263 -12.50 -3.48 -9.43
N ARG A 264 -12.74 -3.19 -8.14
CA ARG A 264 -13.52 -4.05 -7.24
C ARG A 264 -14.94 -4.26 -7.75
N ASP A 265 -15.61 -3.18 -8.11
CA ASP A 265 -17.03 -3.19 -8.46
C ASP A 265 -17.25 -3.59 -9.93
N GLY A 266 -16.23 -3.44 -10.77
CA GLY A 266 -16.31 -3.69 -12.21
C GLY A 266 -17.18 -2.68 -12.95
N ASP A 267 -17.48 -2.97 -14.20
CA ASP A 267 -18.46 -2.23 -14.98
C ASP A 267 -19.87 -2.62 -14.52
N MET A 268 -20.72 -1.64 -14.28
CA MET A 268 -22.12 -1.87 -13.86
C MET A 268 -22.94 -2.61 -14.92
N SER A 269 -22.50 -2.61 -16.18
CA SER A 269 -23.11 -3.38 -17.27
C SER A 269 -22.73 -4.86 -17.27
N ASP A 270 -21.65 -5.24 -16.55
CA ASP A 270 -21.20 -6.63 -16.43
C ASP A 270 -21.48 -7.16 -15.01
N PRO A 271 -22.50 -8.02 -14.83
CA PRO A 271 -22.83 -8.59 -13.53
C PRO A 271 -21.71 -9.42 -12.88
N MET A 272 -20.76 -9.91 -13.69
CA MET A 272 -19.62 -10.74 -13.26
C MET A 272 -18.33 -9.94 -13.13
N GLY A 273 -18.37 -8.63 -13.33
CA GLY A 273 -17.22 -7.79 -13.57
C GLY A 273 -16.52 -7.23 -12.32
N GLY A 274 -16.59 -7.90 -11.17
CA GLY A 274 -15.81 -7.49 -10.00
C GLY A 274 -14.50 -8.24 -9.87
N ARG A 275 -13.49 -7.65 -9.20
CA ARG A 275 -12.17 -8.24 -9.00
C ARG A 275 -11.69 -8.08 -7.56
N ASP A 276 -10.74 -8.93 -7.19
CA ASP A 276 -9.99 -8.79 -5.95
C ASP A 276 -8.79 -7.88 -6.20
N ILE A 277 -8.73 -6.78 -5.46
CA ILE A 277 -7.76 -5.71 -5.65
C ILE A 277 -6.86 -5.62 -4.43
N LEU A 278 -5.57 -5.44 -4.67
CA LEU A 278 -4.62 -5.06 -3.66
C LEU A 278 -4.36 -3.55 -3.76
N PHE A 279 -4.64 -2.83 -2.68
CA PHE A 279 -4.51 -1.39 -2.61
C PHE A 279 -3.41 -0.98 -1.63
N PHE A 280 -2.38 -0.34 -2.14
CA PHE A 280 -1.24 0.14 -1.36
C PHE A 280 -1.38 1.63 -1.09
N ILE A 281 -1.12 2.02 0.15
CA ILE A 281 -1.01 3.42 0.58
C ILE A 281 0.36 3.61 1.22
N ASP A 282 1.22 4.36 0.57
CA ASP A 282 2.53 4.69 1.11
C ASP A 282 2.69 6.22 1.11
N ASN A 283 2.53 6.89 2.20
CA ASN A 283 2.36 6.48 3.58
C ASN A 283 1.05 7.03 4.16
N ILE A 284 0.28 6.23 4.90
CA ILE A 284 -1.00 6.68 5.48
C ILE A 284 -0.82 7.81 6.51
N PHE A 285 0.29 7.88 7.22
CA PHE A 285 0.60 8.98 8.13
C PHE A 285 0.63 10.33 7.38
N ARG A 286 1.14 10.36 6.14
CA ARG A 286 1.19 11.59 5.34
C ARG A 286 -0.19 12.10 4.94
N PHE A 287 -1.14 11.19 4.76
CA PHE A 287 -2.55 11.55 4.58
C PHE A 287 -3.07 12.34 5.79
N THR A 288 -2.85 11.86 7.00
CA THR A 288 -3.29 12.55 8.24
C THR A 288 -2.52 13.85 8.45
N GLN A 289 -1.23 13.89 8.18
CA GLN A 289 -0.40 15.09 8.29
C GLN A 289 -0.87 16.18 7.32
N ALA A 290 -1.12 15.84 6.06
CA ALA A 290 -1.65 16.79 5.08
C ALA A 290 -3.03 17.31 5.47
N GLY A 291 -3.88 16.47 6.04
CA GLY A 291 -5.18 16.86 6.63
C GLY A 291 -5.03 17.87 7.76
N SER A 292 -4.02 17.73 8.62
CA SER A 292 -3.74 18.70 9.69
C SER A 292 -3.25 20.04 9.14
N GLU A 293 -2.40 20.03 8.12
CA GLU A 293 -1.93 21.24 7.43
C GLU A 293 -3.11 21.99 6.78
N VAL A 294 -3.99 21.29 6.07
CA VAL A 294 -5.21 21.87 5.48
C VAL A 294 -6.11 22.46 6.57
N SER A 295 -6.34 21.74 7.66
CA SER A 295 -7.19 22.18 8.77
C SER A 295 -6.65 23.46 9.40
N ALA A 296 -5.34 23.55 9.61
CA ALA A 296 -4.67 24.75 10.13
C ALA A 296 -4.83 25.96 9.18
N LEU A 297 -4.64 25.74 7.88
CA LEU A 297 -4.79 26.77 6.85
C LEU A 297 -6.25 27.26 6.72
N LEU A 298 -7.21 26.40 6.99
CA LEU A 298 -8.62 26.79 7.07
C LEU A 298 -9.00 27.52 8.36
N GLY A 299 -8.05 27.70 9.29
CA GLY A 299 -8.27 28.39 10.56
C GLY A 299 -9.09 27.58 11.57
N ARG A 300 -9.15 26.27 11.45
CA ARG A 300 -9.82 25.40 12.42
C ARG A 300 -8.98 25.25 13.69
N MET A 301 -9.63 25.21 14.85
CA MET A 301 -8.94 25.02 16.12
C MET A 301 -8.35 23.59 16.16
N PRO A 302 -7.03 23.45 16.42
CA PRO A 302 -6.42 22.13 16.47
C PRO A 302 -6.88 21.32 17.70
N SER A 303 -6.88 20.00 17.54
CA SER A 303 -7.07 19.04 18.64
C SER A 303 -5.73 18.68 19.28
N ALA A 304 -5.67 17.56 20.01
CA ALA A 304 -4.45 17.07 20.64
C ALA A 304 -3.27 16.96 19.66
N VAL A 305 -2.08 17.38 20.12
CA VAL A 305 -0.82 17.34 19.36
C VAL A 305 -0.85 18.11 18.03
N GLY A 306 -1.81 19.01 17.85
CA GLY A 306 -1.92 19.84 16.65
C GLY A 306 -2.67 19.22 15.48
N TYR A 307 -3.26 18.03 15.65
CA TYR A 307 -4.04 17.38 14.60
C TYR A 307 -5.41 18.05 14.39
N GLN A 308 -6.01 17.80 13.23
CA GLN A 308 -7.36 18.25 12.91
C GLN A 308 -8.40 17.61 13.85
N PRO A 309 -9.44 18.34 14.24
CA PRO A 309 -10.53 17.79 15.07
C PRO A 309 -11.33 16.69 14.35
N THR A 310 -11.25 16.65 13.02
CA THR A 310 -11.92 15.69 12.13
C THR A 310 -11.09 14.45 11.80
N LEU A 311 -9.92 14.26 12.44
CA LEU A 311 -8.99 13.17 12.15
C LEU A 311 -9.66 11.80 12.10
N ALA A 312 -10.39 11.43 13.15
CA ALA A 312 -11.06 10.13 13.22
C ALA A 312 -12.14 9.97 12.15
N THR A 313 -12.89 11.04 11.86
CA THR A 313 -13.93 11.03 10.83
C THR A 313 -13.35 10.89 9.43
N GLU A 314 -12.30 11.64 9.10
CA GLU A 314 -11.62 11.58 7.80
C GLU A 314 -11.01 10.20 7.56
N MET A 315 -10.32 9.66 8.57
CA MET A 315 -9.75 8.32 8.52
C MET A 315 -10.84 7.26 8.37
N GLY A 316 -11.90 7.34 9.15
CA GLY A 316 -13.03 6.41 9.11
C GLY A 316 -13.73 6.39 7.75
N LEU A 317 -14.02 7.55 7.17
CA LEU A 317 -14.66 7.66 5.85
C LEU A 317 -13.82 7.00 4.74
N MET A 318 -12.50 7.10 4.81
CA MET A 318 -11.62 6.43 3.87
C MET A 318 -11.55 4.93 4.13
N GLN A 319 -11.30 4.53 5.38
CA GLN A 319 -11.08 3.12 5.74
C GLN A 319 -12.32 2.25 5.54
N GLU A 320 -13.51 2.75 5.77
CA GLU A 320 -14.77 2.01 5.58
C GLU A 320 -15.09 1.73 4.10
N ARG A 321 -14.47 2.44 3.15
CA ARG A 321 -14.56 2.14 1.72
C ARG A 321 -13.71 0.93 1.32
N ILE A 322 -12.69 0.61 2.13
CA ILE A 322 -11.79 -0.53 1.92
C ILE A 322 -12.43 -1.77 2.53
N THR A 323 -13.09 -2.56 1.71
CA THR A 323 -13.86 -3.72 2.17
C THR A 323 -14.14 -4.70 1.03
N SER A 324 -14.61 -5.89 1.40
CA SER A 324 -15.16 -6.88 0.47
C SER A 324 -16.63 -6.59 0.17
N THR A 325 -16.98 -6.66 -1.10
CA THR A 325 -18.37 -6.63 -1.57
C THR A 325 -18.72 -7.97 -2.24
N LYS A 326 -19.98 -8.15 -2.57
CA LYS A 326 -20.45 -9.33 -3.34
C LYS A 326 -19.86 -9.38 -4.75
N ARG A 327 -19.26 -8.32 -5.24
CA ARG A 327 -18.63 -8.22 -6.57
C ARG A 327 -17.13 -8.46 -6.58
N GLY A 328 -16.45 -8.08 -5.51
CA GLY A 328 -15.00 -8.18 -5.38
C GLY A 328 -14.52 -7.63 -4.05
N SER A 329 -13.22 -7.59 -3.86
CA SER A 329 -12.61 -7.11 -2.62
C SER A 329 -11.51 -6.08 -2.85
N ILE A 330 -11.33 -5.19 -1.88
CA ILE A 330 -10.13 -4.36 -1.76
C ILE A 330 -9.44 -4.78 -0.47
N THR A 331 -8.26 -5.37 -0.59
CA THR A 331 -7.35 -5.61 0.53
C THR A 331 -6.30 -4.52 0.52
N SER A 332 -6.15 -3.78 1.60
CA SER A 332 -5.17 -2.69 1.66
C SER A 332 -3.94 -3.06 2.46
N VAL A 333 -2.79 -2.63 1.96
CA VAL A 333 -1.52 -2.62 2.68
C VAL A 333 -1.10 -1.17 2.84
N GLN A 334 -1.10 -0.71 4.08
CA GLN A 334 -0.88 0.70 4.43
C GLN A 334 0.45 0.81 5.17
N ALA A 335 1.42 1.47 4.55
CA ALA A 335 2.65 1.81 5.25
C ALA A 335 2.35 2.85 6.33
N VAL A 336 2.73 2.54 7.55
CA VAL A 336 2.49 3.40 8.71
C VAL A 336 3.82 3.90 9.27
N TYR A 337 3.98 5.21 9.30
CA TYR A 337 5.06 5.86 10.03
C TYR A 337 4.56 6.22 11.43
N VAL A 338 5.37 5.90 12.43
CA VAL A 338 5.08 6.21 13.83
C VAL A 338 6.05 7.32 14.28
N PRO A 339 5.57 8.55 14.49
CA PRO A 339 6.44 9.65 14.92
C PRO A 339 7.12 9.33 16.27
N ALA A 340 8.44 9.47 16.32
CA ALA A 340 9.25 9.22 17.51
C ALA A 340 9.02 7.83 18.16
N ASP A 341 8.59 6.84 17.39
CA ASP A 341 8.19 5.51 17.85
C ASP A 341 7.08 5.53 18.95
N ASP A 342 6.29 6.60 18.99
CA ASP A 342 5.20 6.78 19.94
C ASP A 342 3.86 6.28 19.37
N LEU A 343 3.49 5.07 19.75
CA LEU A 343 2.22 4.44 19.35
C LEU A 343 0.97 5.13 19.93
N THR A 344 1.15 6.05 20.89
CA THR A 344 0.06 6.81 21.50
C THR A 344 -0.25 8.11 20.76
N ASP A 345 0.60 8.48 19.76
CA ASP A 345 0.30 9.60 18.88
C ASP A 345 -1.06 9.40 18.18
N PRO A 346 -1.92 10.43 18.11
CA PRO A 346 -3.27 10.31 17.57
C PRO A 346 -3.37 9.75 16.15
N ALA A 347 -2.41 10.02 15.27
CA ALA A 347 -2.45 9.54 13.88
C ALA A 347 -2.25 8.02 13.79
N PRO A 348 -1.15 7.43 14.29
CA PRO A 348 -1.03 5.97 14.32
C PRO A 348 -2.12 5.31 15.17
N ALA A 349 -2.48 5.84 16.33
CA ALA A 349 -3.53 5.27 17.19
C ALA A 349 -4.87 5.17 16.46
N THR A 350 -5.27 6.20 15.71
CA THR A 350 -6.50 6.19 14.90
C THR A 350 -6.40 5.17 13.76
N THR A 351 -5.24 5.06 13.12
CA THR A 351 -4.99 4.07 12.05
C THR A 351 -5.08 2.65 12.59
N PHE A 352 -4.47 2.36 13.73
CA PHE A 352 -4.48 1.02 14.36
C PHE A 352 -5.89 0.51 14.63
N ALA A 353 -6.81 1.39 15.00
CA ALA A 353 -8.20 1.01 15.27
C ALA A 353 -8.92 0.38 14.08
N HIS A 354 -8.43 0.62 12.86
CA HIS A 354 -9.02 0.09 11.63
C HIS A 354 -8.31 -1.16 11.08
N LEU A 355 -7.12 -1.52 11.60
CA LEU A 355 -6.32 -2.60 11.05
C LEU A 355 -6.82 -3.99 11.44
N ASP A 356 -6.82 -4.90 10.48
CA ASP A 356 -7.11 -6.33 10.67
C ASP A 356 -5.84 -7.15 10.91
N ALA A 357 -4.71 -6.72 10.37
CA ALA A 357 -3.41 -7.33 10.57
C ALA A 357 -2.30 -6.27 10.63
N THR A 358 -1.21 -6.63 11.28
CA THR A 358 -0.04 -5.76 11.46
C THR A 358 1.22 -6.53 11.11
N THR A 359 1.90 -6.11 10.04
CA THR A 359 3.21 -6.61 9.62
C THR A 359 4.30 -5.71 10.17
N VAL A 360 5.14 -6.22 11.05
CA VAL A 360 6.26 -5.48 11.64
C VAL A 360 7.57 -5.93 11.03
N LEU A 361 8.27 -5.01 10.36
CA LEU A 361 9.62 -5.24 9.84
C LEU A 361 10.67 -4.80 10.86
N SER A 362 11.57 -5.71 11.22
CA SER A 362 12.55 -5.54 12.29
C SER A 362 13.96 -5.35 11.77
N ARG A 363 14.64 -4.29 12.23
CA ARG A 363 16.08 -4.09 11.96
C ARG A 363 16.96 -5.19 12.54
N LYS A 364 16.55 -5.77 13.68
CA LYS A 364 17.29 -6.88 14.30
C LYS A 364 17.30 -8.10 13.39
N ILE A 365 16.16 -8.42 12.79
CA ILE A 365 16.01 -9.56 11.87
C ILE A 365 16.74 -9.26 10.54
N ALA A 366 16.64 -8.06 10.01
CA ALA A 366 17.40 -7.63 8.83
C ALA A 366 18.92 -7.72 9.04
N ALA A 367 19.41 -7.38 10.22
CA ALA A 367 20.83 -7.50 10.59
C ALA A 367 21.33 -8.94 10.63
N LEU A 368 20.45 -9.92 10.81
CA LEU A 368 20.76 -11.35 10.73
C LEU A 368 20.77 -11.87 9.27
N GLY A 369 20.48 -11.02 8.29
CA GLY A 369 20.37 -11.42 6.87
C GLY A 369 19.12 -12.23 6.57
N ILE A 370 18.08 -12.13 7.38
CA ILE A 370 16.80 -12.80 7.20
C ILE A 370 15.84 -11.85 6.49
N TYR A 371 15.44 -12.22 5.27
CA TYR A 371 14.51 -11.44 4.44
C TYR A 371 13.39 -12.33 3.89
N PRO A 372 12.12 -11.87 3.92
CA PRO A 372 11.68 -10.57 4.45
C PRO A 372 11.93 -10.46 5.96
N ALA A 373 12.29 -9.27 6.42
CA ALA A 373 12.66 -9.03 7.81
C ALA A 373 11.43 -8.86 8.73
N VAL A 374 10.40 -9.65 8.52
CA VAL A 374 9.16 -9.64 9.30
C VAL A 374 9.43 -10.23 10.68
N ASP A 375 9.04 -9.50 11.72
CA ASP A 375 9.10 -9.99 13.10
C ASP A 375 7.90 -10.91 13.37
N PRO A 376 8.12 -12.21 13.57
CA PRO A 376 7.04 -13.17 13.75
C PRO A 376 6.35 -13.09 15.12
N LEU A 377 6.95 -12.44 16.09
CA LEU A 377 6.39 -12.30 17.44
C LEU A 377 5.61 -10.99 17.59
N ASP A 378 6.06 -9.91 16.93
CA ASP A 378 5.39 -8.60 16.97
C ASP A 378 4.31 -8.45 15.91
N SER A 379 4.32 -9.27 14.86
CA SER A 379 3.31 -9.27 13.81
C SER A 379 2.06 -10.05 14.24
N THR A 380 0.89 -9.51 13.92
CA THR A 380 -0.40 -10.05 14.37
C THR A 380 -1.45 -10.03 13.28
N SER A 381 -2.44 -10.93 13.38
CA SER A 381 -3.62 -10.93 12.51
C SER A 381 -4.87 -11.31 13.30
N ARG A 382 -5.97 -10.60 13.02
CA ARG A 382 -7.26 -10.88 13.62
C ARG A 382 -7.83 -12.23 13.20
N ILE A 383 -7.53 -12.67 11.99
CA ILE A 383 -8.04 -13.94 11.47
C ILE A 383 -7.18 -15.16 11.83
N LEU A 384 -6.17 -14.99 12.68
CA LEU A 384 -5.41 -16.11 13.25
C LEU A 384 -6.26 -16.85 14.30
N ASP A 385 -7.30 -17.50 13.83
CA ASP A 385 -8.29 -18.24 14.61
C ASP A 385 -8.50 -19.63 13.94
N PRO A 386 -8.48 -20.74 14.71
CA PRO A 386 -8.64 -22.07 14.15
C PRO A 386 -9.93 -22.29 13.36
N LYS A 387 -10.97 -21.49 13.63
CA LYS A 387 -12.24 -21.55 12.90
C LYS A 387 -12.15 -20.99 11.47
N ILE A 388 -11.19 -20.09 11.23
CA ILE A 388 -11.00 -19.42 9.93
C ILE A 388 -9.91 -20.13 9.14
N ILE A 389 -8.73 -20.33 9.74
CA ILE A 389 -7.54 -20.86 9.06
C ILE A 389 -7.37 -22.37 9.21
N GLY A 390 -8.17 -23.02 10.05
CA GLY A 390 -8.05 -24.44 10.40
C GLY A 390 -7.10 -24.71 11.55
N GLU A 391 -7.33 -25.82 12.25
CA GLU A 391 -6.57 -26.21 13.45
C GLU A 391 -5.09 -26.52 13.15
N LEU A 392 -4.78 -27.15 12.03
CA LEU A 392 -3.41 -27.50 11.66
C LEU A 392 -2.55 -26.26 11.47
N HIS A 393 -3.02 -25.28 10.73
CA HIS A 393 -2.35 -24.01 10.50
C HIS A 393 -2.15 -23.25 11.83
N TYR A 394 -3.23 -23.11 12.61
CA TYR A 394 -3.19 -22.42 13.89
C TYR A 394 -2.18 -23.06 14.86
N ASN A 395 -2.24 -24.39 15.02
CA ASN A 395 -1.32 -25.09 15.91
C ASN A 395 0.13 -24.99 15.47
N THR A 396 0.39 -25.05 14.16
CA THR A 396 1.74 -24.86 13.61
C THR A 396 2.26 -23.45 13.92
N THR A 397 1.43 -22.44 13.74
CA THR A 397 1.79 -21.06 14.08
C THR A 397 2.10 -20.89 15.56
N GLN A 398 1.30 -21.48 16.44
CA GLN A 398 1.57 -21.43 17.89
C GLN A 398 2.87 -22.15 18.25
N ARG A 399 3.16 -23.27 17.64
CA ARG A 399 4.44 -23.99 17.85
C ARG A 399 5.64 -23.15 17.40
N VAL A 400 5.55 -22.50 16.25
CA VAL A 400 6.60 -21.60 15.74
C VAL A 400 6.80 -20.42 16.69
N LYS A 401 5.72 -19.75 17.10
CA LYS A 401 5.81 -18.63 18.05
C LYS A 401 6.41 -19.05 19.39
N ASN A 402 6.01 -20.19 19.93
CA ASN A 402 6.50 -20.69 21.21
C ASN A 402 8.00 -21.00 21.17
N ILE A 403 8.49 -21.65 20.12
CA ILE A 403 9.92 -21.95 20.01
C ILE A 403 10.77 -20.69 19.84
N LEU A 404 10.28 -19.70 19.07
CA LEU A 404 10.97 -18.42 18.91
C LEU A 404 10.93 -17.58 20.18
N GLN A 405 9.82 -17.57 20.90
CA GLN A 405 9.71 -16.90 22.20
C GLN A 405 10.69 -17.49 23.21
N ARG A 406 10.73 -18.83 23.32
CA ARG A 406 11.68 -19.52 24.21
C ARG A 406 13.12 -19.20 23.81
N TYR A 407 13.43 -19.15 22.54
CA TYR A 407 14.75 -18.76 22.06
C TYR A 407 15.12 -17.33 22.47
N ASN A 408 14.20 -16.38 22.37
CA ASN A 408 14.44 -15.02 22.83
C ASN A 408 14.77 -14.94 24.33
N GLU A 409 14.05 -15.69 25.15
CA GLU A 409 14.32 -15.78 26.60
C GLU A 409 15.71 -16.36 26.89
N LEU A 410 16.15 -17.33 26.08
CA LEU A 410 17.47 -17.96 26.25
C LEU A 410 18.61 -17.09 25.72
N GLN A 411 18.35 -16.12 24.82
CA GLN A 411 19.39 -15.28 24.27
C GLN A 411 20.15 -14.47 25.33
N ASP A 412 19.45 -13.95 26.32
CA ASP A 412 20.08 -13.21 27.43
C ASP A 412 20.99 -14.10 28.25
N ILE A 413 20.57 -15.34 28.49
CA ILE A 413 21.35 -16.34 29.19
C ILE A 413 22.59 -16.71 28.36
N ILE A 414 22.43 -16.93 27.06
CA ILE A 414 23.54 -17.26 26.15
C ILE A 414 24.56 -16.12 26.09
N ALA A 415 24.10 -14.87 26.08
CA ALA A 415 24.97 -13.71 26.02
C ALA A 415 25.83 -13.53 27.25
N ILE A 416 25.33 -13.94 28.43
CA ILE A 416 26.02 -13.78 29.73
C ILE A 416 26.86 -15.01 30.07
N LEU A 417 26.30 -16.20 29.91
CA LEU A 417 26.88 -17.44 30.39
C LEU A 417 27.45 -18.35 29.29
N GLY A 418 27.05 -18.12 28.06
CA GLY A 418 27.41 -18.96 26.90
C GLY A 418 26.47 -20.15 26.69
N MET A 419 26.57 -20.76 25.49
CA MET A 419 25.73 -21.91 25.09
C MET A 419 25.94 -23.15 25.95
N GLU A 420 27.14 -23.34 26.50
CA GLU A 420 27.51 -24.57 27.24
C GLU A 420 26.76 -24.71 28.56
N GLU A 421 26.34 -23.61 29.15
CA GLU A 421 25.59 -23.59 30.40
C GLU A 421 24.10 -23.93 30.25
N LEU A 422 23.61 -24.06 29.03
CA LEU A 422 22.23 -24.47 28.78
C LEU A 422 22.04 -25.97 29.01
N SER A 423 20.84 -26.37 29.45
CA SER A 423 20.41 -27.75 29.43
C SER A 423 20.41 -28.33 28.01
N ASP A 424 20.52 -29.65 27.89
CA ASP A 424 20.46 -30.31 26.57
C ASP A 424 19.14 -30.05 25.85
N GLU A 425 18.04 -29.93 26.60
CA GLU A 425 16.73 -29.55 26.08
C GLU A 425 16.74 -28.14 25.50
N ASP A 426 17.27 -27.16 26.25
CA ASP A 426 17.37 -25.77 25.78
C ASP A 426 18.34 -25.63 24.61
N LYS A 427 19.45 -26.40 24.59
CA LYS A 427 20.35 -26.47 23.44
C LYS A 427 19.63 -26.95 22.18
N LEU A 428 18.75 -27.94 22.31
CA LEU A 428 17.95 -28.44 21.19
C LEU A 428 16.95 -27.39 20.71
N VAL A 429 16.25 -26.72 21.64
CA VAL A 429 15.34 -25.61 21.35
C VAL A 429 16.06 -24.51 20.56
N VAL A 430 17.24 -24.08 21.01
CA VAL A 430 18.03 -23.04 20.31
C VAL A 430 18.41 -23.47 18.87
N ARG A 431 18.86 -24.71 18.70
CA ARG A 431 19.22 -25.22 17.35
C ARG A 431 18.04 -25.23 16.40
N ARG A 432 16.88 -25.71 16.85
CA ARG A 432 15.65 -25.75 16.04
C ARG A 432 15.08 -24.35 15.81
N ALA A 433 15.08 -23.48 16.84
CA ALA A 433 14.65 -22.10 16.70
C ALA A 433 15.46 -21.31 15.67
N ARG A 434 16.77 -21.50 15.60
CA ARG A 434 17.61 -20.88 14.58
C ARG A 434 17.26 -21.37 13.17
N ARG A 435 16.97 -22.65 13.01
CA ARG A 435 16.50 -23.21 11.73
C ARG A 435 15.14 -22.65 11.35
N VAL A 436 14.20 -22.58 12.28
CA VAL A 436 12.89 -21.94 12.10
C VAL A 436 13.07 -20.50 11.65
N GLN A 437 13.90 -19.74 12.33
CA GLN A 437 14.16 -18.34 12.02
C GLN A 437 14.73 -18.16 10.59
N ARG A 438 15.69 -19.00 10.22
CA ARG A 438 16.23 -18.96 8.85
C ARG A 438 15.25 -19.44 7.79
N PHE A 439 14.42 -20.41 8.09
CA PHE A 439 13.39 -20.89 7.16
C PHE A 439 12.23 -19.91 6.97
N LEU A 440 12.06 -18.94 7.87
CA LEU A 440 11.16 -17.80 7.63
C LEU A 440 11.63 -16.90 6.49
N SER A 441 12.92 -16.93 6.16
CA SER A 441 13.44 -16.23 4.98
C SER A 441 12.98 -16.90 3.67
N GLN A 442 12.86 -16.11 2.63
CA GLN A 442 12.39 -16.56 1.32
C GLN A 442 12.99 -15.72 0.21
N PRO A 443 13.42 -16.31 -0.92
CA PRO A 443 13.85 -15.55 -2.06
C PRO A 443 12.66 -14.93 -2.78
N PHE A 444 12.77 -13.66 -3.13
CA PHE A 444 11.73 -12.90 -3.81
C PHE A 444 12.02 -12.78 -5.32
N HIS A 445 10.97 -12.83 -6.14
CA HIS A 445 11.06 -12.62 -7.58
C HIS A 445 11.64 -11.25 -7.94
N VAL A 446 11.20 -10.22 -7.22
CA VAL A 446 11.66 -8.84 -7.44
C VAL A 446 13.11 -8.61 -7.02
N ALA A 447 13.70 -9.51 -6.27
CA ALA A 447 15.08 -9.45 -5.81
C ALA A 447 16.05 -10.36 -6.60
N GLU A 448 15.59 -11.13 -7.57
CA GLU A 448 16.40 -12.08 -8.35
C GLU A 448 17.62 -11.43 -8.97
N GLN A 449 17.48 -10.26 -9.57
CA GLN A 449 18.57 -9.52 -10.20
C GLN A 449 19.67 -9.09 -9.23
N PHE A 450 19.36 -8.93 -7.94
CA PHE A 450 20.33 -8.54 -6.91
C PHE A 450 20.95 -9.74 -6.18
N THR A 451 20.16 -10.78 -5.96
CA THR A 451 20.56 -11.95 -5.18
C THR A 451 21.11 -13.09 -6.04
N GLY A 452 20.76 -13.14 -7.32
CA GLY A 452 21.03 -14.26 -8.21
C GLY A 452 20.26 -15.53 -7.85
N ILE A 453 19.30 -15.46 -6.95
CA ILE A 453 18.47 -16.58 -6.49
C ILE A 453 17.07 -16.43 -7.07
N PRO A 454 16.56 -17.43 -7.79
CA PRO A 454 15.17 -17.41 -8.30
C PRO A 454 14.16 -17.25 -7.18
N GLY A 455 13.21 -16.35 -7.34
CA GLY A 455 12.09 -16.16 -6.39
C GLY A 455 11.15 -17.35 -6.38
N VAL A 456 10.51 -17.58 -5.26
CA VAL A 456 9.58 -18.69 -5.07
C VAL A 456 8.33 -18.21 -4.36
N LEU A 457 7.17 -18.56 -4.93
CA LEU A 457 5.88 -18.44 -4.29
C LEU A 457 5.61 -19.78 -3.58
N VAL A 458 5.40 -19.76 -2.26
CA VAL A 458 5.23 -20.97 -1.45
C VAL A 458 3.79 -21.14 -1.03
N PRO A 459 3.12 -22.26 -1.41
CA PRO A 459 1.78 -22.59 -0.92
C PRO A 459 1.78 -22.79 0.60
N ILE A 460 0.68 -22.46 1.26
CA ILE A 460 0.55 -22.56 2.72
C ILE A 460 0.76 -23.99 3.23
N GLU A 461 0.32 -24.99 2.49
CA GLU A 461 0.48 -26.41 2.85
C GLU A 461 1.96 -26.80 2.96
N GLU A 462 2.79 -26.32 2.03
CA GLU A 462 4.24 -26.55 2.04
C GLU A 462 4.91 -25.79 3.18
N THR A 463 4.43 -24.59 3.49
CA THR A 463 4.89 -23.81 4.64
C THR A 463 4.61 -24.54 5.95
N ILE A 464 3.38 -25.01 6.15
CA ILE A 464 2.98 -25.77 7.35
C ILE A 464 3.78 -27.07 7.47
N ARG A 465 3.93 -27.82 6.38
CA ARG A 465 4.70 -29.04 6.34
C ARG A 465 6.15 -28.79 6.76
N GLY A 466 6.78 -27.78 6.17
CA GLY A 466 8.19 -27.46 6.41
C GLY A 466 8.47 -27.07 7.86
N PHE A 467 7.66 -26.20 8.45
CA PHE A 467 7.85 -25.78 9.84
C PHE A 467 7.60 -26.93 10.83
N ASN A 468 6.61 -27.78 10.59
CA ASN A 468 6.39 -28.94 11.44
C ASN A 468 7.58 -29.92 11.38
N MET A 469 8.12 -30.24 10.20
CA MET A 469 9.30 -31.07 10.06
C MET A 469 10.54 -30.53 10.82
N ILE A 470 10.72 -29.20 10.81
CA ILE A 470 11.82 -28.56 11.54
C ILE A 470 11.61 -28.73 13.06
N ILE A 471 10.41 -28.44 13.56
CA ILE A 471 10.11 -28.48 15.00
C ILE A 471 10.11 -29.92 15.50
N ASP A 472 9.65 -30.88 14.72
CA ASP A 472 9.63 -32.32 15.05
C ASP A 472 11.02 -32.96 14.97
N GLY A 473 12.01 -32.27 14.37
CA GLY A 473 13.40 -32.71 14.32
C GLY A 473 13.73 -33.63 13.14
N GLU A 474 12.84 -33.77 12.16
CA GLU A 474 13.06 -34.62 10.98
C GLU A 474 14.23 -34.16 10.10
N VAL A 475 14.63 -32.90 10.23
CA VAL A 475 15.70 -32.26 9.45
C VAL A 475 16.88 -31.79 10.31
N ASP A 476 16.99 -32.26 11.55
CA ASP A 476 18.05 -31.86 12.48
C ASP A 476 19.47 -32.20 12.00
N GLN A 477 19.62 -33.16 11.08
CA GLN A 477 20.89 -33.55 10.48
C GLN A 477 21.49 -32.52 9.53
N TYR A 478 20.69 -31.60 9.00
CA TYR A 478 21.16 -30.60 8.04
C TYR A 478 21.72 -29.35 8.74
N PRO A 479 22.78 -28.72 8.19
CA PRO A 479 23.35 -27.52 8.77
C PRO A 479 22.37 -26.33 8.70
N GLU A 480 22.46 -25.42 9.66
CA GLU A 480 21.60 -24.22 9.76
C GLU A 480 21.58 -23.38 8.48
N ALA A 481 22.74 -23.28 7.79
CA ALA A 481 22.86 -22.52 6.55
C ALA A 481 21.98 -23.05 5.41
N ALA A 482 21.60 -24.34 5.45
CA ALA A 482 20.74 -24.95 4.44
C ALA A 482 19.30 -24.39 4.45
N PHE A 483 18.88 -23.76 5.53
CA PHE A 483 17.52 -23.25 5.73
C PHE A 483 17.35 -21.80 5.25
N ASN A 484 18.45 -21.12 4.97
CA ASN A 484 18.41 -19.71 4.61
C ASN A 484 17.99 -19.49 3.16
N LEU A 485 17.07 -18.54 2.91
CA LEU A 485 16.57 -18.18 1.58
C LEU A 485 16.12 -19.41 0.77
N LYS A 486 15.27 -20.23 1.37
CA LYS A 486 14.66 -21.41 0.72
C LYS A 486 13.15 -21.22 0.59
N GLY A 487 12.58 -21.83 -0.45
CA GLY A 487 11.14 -21.84 -0.66
C GLY A 487 10.49 -22.93 0.21
N THR A 488 10.65 -24.18 -0.19
CA THR A 488 10.05 -25.34 0.49
C THR A 488 11.07 -26.07 1.35
N ILE A 489 10.59 -27.01 2.17
CA ILE A 489 11.48 -27.87 2.96
C ILE A 489 12.28 -28.83 2.08
N ASP A 490 11.78 -29.18 0.90
CA ASP A 490 12.50 -30.03 -0.03
C ASP A 490 13.75 -29.32 -0.59
N ASP A 491 13.68 -28.00 -0.80
CA ASP A 491 14.85 -27.18 -1.17
C ASP A 491 15.91 -27.17 -0.06
N VAL A 492 15.47 -27.19 1.21
CA VAL A 492 16.36 -27.30 2.37
C VAL A 492 17.06 -28.65 2.39
N ILE A 493 16.31 -29.73 2.18
CA ILE A 493 16.84 -31.10 2.17
C ILE A 493 17.87 -31.26 1.04
N GLU A 494 17.59 -30.74 -0.15
CA GLU A 494 18.51 -30.78 -1.27
C GLU A 494 19.80 -30.00 -0.98
N ALA A 495 19.68 -28.77 -0.47
CA ALA A 495 20.81 -27.95 -0.09
C ALA A 495 21.63 -28.58 1.03
N GLY A 496 20.95 -29.13 2.04
CA GLY A 496 21.62 -29.82 3.16
C GLY A 496 22.41 -31.04 2.74
N LYS A 497 21.87 -31.86 1.83
CA LYS A 497 22.57 -33.01 1.24
C LYS A 497 23.83 -32.59 0.48
N LYS A 498 23.74 -31.51 -0.33
CA LYS A 498 24.90 -30.96 -1.04
C LYS A 498 25.99 -30.50 -0.07
N MET A 499 25.61 -29.73 0.96
CA MET A 499 26.57 -29.22 1.95
C MET A 499 27.26 -30.36 2.73
N LEU A 500 26.52 -31.41 3.08
CA LEU A 500 27.11 -32.59 3.74
C LEU A 500 28.06 -33.37 2.83
N ALA A 501 27.77 -33.45 1.54
CA ALA A 501 28.62 -34.12 0.57
C ALA A 501 29.94 -33.35 0.27
N GLU A 502 29.93 -32.02 0.46
CA GLU A 502 31.13 -31.18 0.29
C GLU A 502 32.08 -31.20 1.47
N VAL A 503 31.60 -31.62 2.67
CA VAL A 503 32.37 -31.68 3.92
C VAL A 503 32.95 -33.09 4.15
N GLY A 504 32.40 -34.11 3.52
CA GLY A 504 32.88 -35.50 3.60
C GLY A 504 33.81 -35.84 2.44
#